data_cbe62303273490ee85ab4e98529f23cd
#
_entry.id   cbe62303273490ee85ab4e98529f23cd
#
_cell.length_a   1.000
_cell.length_b   1.000
_cell.length_c   1.000
_cell.angle_alpha   90.00
_cell.angle_beta   90.00
_cell.angle_gamma   90.00
#
_symmetry.space_group_name_H-M   'P 1'
#
loop_
_entity.id
_entity.type
_entity.pdbx_description
1 polymer ?
#
loop_
_entity_poly.entity_id
_entity_poly.type
_entity_poly.pdbx_seq_one_letter_code
_entity_poly.pdbx_strand_id
1 'polypeptide(L)'
;MDSTKHVGVIAVIISNRETMAPKVNQILTNHGDLIIGRLGLPYGDHGLHVISLIVDGDKEQLQRLTAELTAVPDTIVESTMSPVCLG
;
A
#
# COMPACT_ATOMS: atom_id res chain seq x y z
N MET A 1 17.28 3.39 -18.84
CA MET A 1 16.79 3.38 -18.39
C MET A 1 15.73 3.67 -18.17
N ASP A 2 15.11 3.48 -18.10
CA ASP A 2 14.11 3.70 -18.07
C ASP A 2 13.37 3.69 -17.13
N SER A 3 13.13 4.33 -16.66
CA SER A 3 12.38 4.52 -15.68
C SER A 3 11.07 4.72 -16.01
N THR A 4 10.37 3.79 -16.17
CA THR A 4 8.98 3.92 -16.45
C THR A 4 8.26 3.93 -15.11
N LYS A 5 8.01 5.10 -14.63
CA LYS A 5 7.23 5.26 -13.41
C LYS A 5 5.76 5.27 -13.72
N HIS A 6 5.01 4.58 -12.89
CA HIS A 6 3.55 4.57 -12.95
C HIS A 6 3.02 5.13 -11.65
N VAL A 7 1.89 5.80 -11.72
CA VAL A 7 1.16 6.19 -10.52
C VAL A 7 0.12 5.12 -10.25
N GLY A 8 0.00 4.74 -9.00
CA GLY A 8 -0.98 3.74 -8.60
C GLY A 8 -1.64 4.09 -7.30
N VAL A 9 -2.67 3.34 -6.98
CA VAL A 9 -3.38 3.45 -5.71
C VAL A 9 -3.44 2.06 -5.10
N ILE A 10 -3.11 1.96 -3.83
CA ILE A 10 -3.21 0.69 -3.11
C ILE A 10 -4.16 0.89 -1.95
N ALA A 11 -5.20 0.08 -1.90
CA ALA A 11 -6.15 0.09 -0.80
C ALA A 11 -5.82 -1.06 0.13
N VAL A 12 -5.77 -0.78 1.43
CA VAL A 12 -5.46 -1.79 2.44
C VAL A 12 -6.52 -1.71 3.52
N ILE A 13 -7.15 -2.84 3.81
CA ILE A 13 -8.10 -2.92 4.90
C ILE A 13 -7.61 -3.97 5.88
N ILE A 14 -7.33 -3.55 7.09
CA ILE A 14 -6.80 -4.41 8.14
C ILE A 14 -7.93 -4.74 9.10
N SER A 15 -8.21 -6.03 9.32
CA SER A 15 -9.29 -6.42 10.23
C SER A 15 -8.85 -6.55 11.68
N ASN A 16 -7.58 -6.75 11.94
CA ASN A 16 -7.08 -6.85 13.31
C ASN A 16 -6.05 -5.75 13.51
N ARG A 17 -6.57 -4.54 13.73
CA ARG A 17 -5.74 -3.34 13.74
C ARG A 17 -4.60 -3.41 14.77
N GLU A 18 -4.92 -3.84 15.98
CA GLU A 18 -3.92 -3.79 17.05
C GLU A 18 -2.71 -4.66 16.77
N THR A 19 -2.96 -5.82 16.19
CA THR A 19 -1.89 -6.78 15.93
C THR A 19 -1.23 -6.53 14.57
N MET A 20 -2.02 -6.19 13.56
CA MET A 20 -1.54 -6.16 12.19
C MET A 20 -1.08 -4.79 11.71
N ALA A 21 -1.60 -3.70 12.29
CA ALA A 21 -1.19 -2.38 11.84
C ALA A 21 0.30 -2.13 12.00
N PRO A 22 0.96 -2.58 13.09
CA PRO A 22 2.41 -2.37 13.18
C PRO A 22 3.17 -3.09 12.05
N LYS A 23 2.70 -4.26 11.62
CA LYS A 23 3.34 -4.98 10.53
C LYS A 23 3.17 -4.26 9.21
N VAL A 24 1.97 -3.76 8.95
CA VAL A 24 1.71 -2.99 7.75
C VAL A 24 2.55 -1.71 7.75
N ASN A 25 2.58 -1.00 8.87
CA ASN A 25 3.35 0.23 8.96
C ASN A 25 4.84 0.00 8.73
N GLN A 26 5.38 -1.13 9.18
CA GLN A 26 6.78 -1.45 8.93
C GLN A 26 7.04 -1.61 7.43
N ILE A 27 6.14 -2.30 6.73
CA ILE A 27 6.25 -2.46 5.29
C ILE A 27 6.19 -1.11 4.59
N LEU A 28 5.27 -0.25 5.00
CA LEU A 28 5.14 1.07 4.40
C LEU A 28 6.39 1.92 4.63
N THR A 29 6.98 1.81 5.80
CA THR A 29 8.22 2.52 6.10
C THR A 29 9.35 2.04 5.20
N ASN A 30 9.42 0.73 4.97
CA ASN A 30 10.48 0.16 4.13
C ASN A 30 10.36 0.57 2.67
N HIS A 31 9.16 0.96 2.24
CA HIS A 31 8.89 1.38 0.87
C HIS A 31 8.52 2.86 0.80
N GLY A 32 8.98 3.64 1.76
CA GLY A 32 8.62 5.06 1.85
C GLY A 32 8.89 5.86 0.59
N ASP A 33 9.92 5.48 -0.17
CA ASP A 33 10.28 6.18 -1.40
C ASP A 33 9.20 6.09 -2.46
N LEU A 34 8.34 5.08 -2.38
CA LEU A 34 7.30 4.87 -3.38
C LEU A 34 6.00 5.57 -3.01
N ILE A 35 5.83 5.95 -1.76
CA ILE A 35 4.56 6.46 -1.26
C ILE A 35 4.57 7.97 -1.30
N ILE A 36 3.70 8.55 -2.15
CA ILE A 36 3.60 10.00 -2.29
C ILE A 36 2.43 10.59 -1.53
N GLY A 37 1.52 9.73 -1.07
CA GLY A 37 0.43 10.18 -0.21
C GLY A 37 -0.19 9.01 0.49
N ARG A 38 -0.72 9.24 1.69
CA ARG A 38 -1.41 8.17 2.40
C ARG A 38 -2.47 8.77 3.30
N LEU A 39 -3.55 8.03 3.45
CA LEU A 39 -4.63 8.38 4.34
C LEU A 39 -5.00 7.13 5.10
N GLY A 40 -4.90 7.17 6.42
CA GLY A 40 -5.31 6.06 7.27
C GLY A 40 -6.49 6.46 8.12
N LEU A 41 -7.46 5.58 8.24
CA LEU A 41 -8.68 5.86 8.98
C LEU A 41 -9.05 4.65 9.82
N PRO A 42 -8.95 4.75 11.16
CA PRO A 42 -9.47 3.69 12.01
C PRO A 42 -10.99 3.71 11.95
N TYR A 43 -11.60 2.56 11.83
CA TYR A 43 -13.03 2.49 11.71
C TYR A 43 -13.65 1.93 12.98
N GLY A 44 -13.76 2.80 13.96
CA GLY A 44 -14.57 2.62 15.15
C GLY A 44 -14.42 1.30 15.87
N ASP A 45 -15.55 0.79 16.25
CA ASP A 45 -15.66 -0.38 17.12
C ASP A 45 -15.42 -1.69 16.40
N HIS A 46 -15.18 -1.64 15.10
CA HIS A 46 -15.06 -2.86 14.30
C HIS A 46 -13.63 -3.38 14.21
N GLY A 47 -12.67 -2.67 14.83
CA GLY A 47 -11.28 -3.08 14.77
C GLY A 47 -10.66 -2.97 13.41
N LEU A 48 -11.30 -2.26 12.50
CA LEU A 48 -10.81 -2.08 11.14
C LEU A 48 -9.91 -0.86 11.05
N HIS A 49 -8.97 -0.93 10.12
CA HIS A 49 -8.17 0.21 9.76
C HIS A 49 -8.10 0.24 8.23
N VAL A 50 -8.53 1.33 7.64
CA VAL A 50 -8.56 1.48 6.19
C VAL A 50 -7.45 2.43 5.79
N ILE A 51 -6.60 2.00 4.87
CA ILE A 51 -5.48 2.81 4.41
C ILE A 51 -5.59 2.94 2.90
N SER A 52 -5.43 4.17 2.42
CA SER A 52 -5.35 4.43 1.00
C SER A 52 -3.97 5.02 0.72
N LEU A 53 -3.27 4.44 -0.23
CA LEU A 53 -1.92 4.86 -0.59
C LEU A 53 -1.91 5.34 -2.02
N ILE A 54 -1.27 6.48 -2.26
CA ILE A 54 -0.95 6.91 -3.61
C ILE A 54 0.54 6.69 -3.78
N VAL A 55 0.90 5.93 -4.80
CA VAL A 55 2.28 5.49 -4.98
C VAL A 55 2.75 5.81 -6.38
N ASP A 56 4.07 5.96 -6.53
CA ASP A 56 4.68 6.00 -7.85
C ASP A 56 5.95 5.17 -7.82
N GLY A 57 6.22 4.54 -8.93
CA GLY A 57 7.39 3.69 -9.04
C GLY A 57 7.30 2.86 -10.30
N ASP A 58 8.30 2.02 -10.54
CA ASP A 58 8.20 1.11 -11.65
C ASP A 58 7.29 -0.06 -11.27
N LYS A 59 6.90 -0.81 -12.27
CA LYS A 59 5.94 -1.89 -12.09
C LYS A 59 6.42 -2.92 -11.08
N GLU A 60 7.69 -3.26 -11.14
CA GLU A 60 8.25 -4.28 -10.26
C GLU A 60 8.24 -3.82 -8.81
N GLN A 61 8.58 -2.56 -8.56
CA GLN A 61 8.57 -2.00 -7.22
C GLN A 61 7.15 -2.00 -6.64
N LEU A 62 6.17 -1.61 -7.44
CA LEU A 62 4.80 -1.55 -6.98
C LEU A 62 4.23 -2.95 -6.73
N GLN A 63 4.60 -3.93 -7.56
CA GLN A 63 4.18 -5.30 -7.36
C GLN A 63 4.77 -5.89 -6.08
N ARG A 64 6.03 -5.56 -5.79
CA ARG A 64 6.68 -6.05 -4.58
C ARG A 64 6.00 -5.49 -3.33
N LEU A 65 5.72 -4.19 -3.33
CA LEU A 65 5.01 -3.57 -2.21
C LEU A 65 3.65 -4.21 -2.00
N THR A 66 2.89 -4.38 -3.08
CA THR A 66 1.57 -4.98 -3.01
C THR A 66 1.64 -6.42 -2.47
N ALA A 67 2.63 -7.19 -2.92
CA ALA A 67 2.79 -8.57 -2.48
C ALA A 67 3.13 -8.66 -0.99
N GLU A 68 3.99 -7.77 -0.51
CA GLU A 68 4.35 -7.77 0.90
C GLU A 68 3.15 -7.42 1.77
N LEU A 69 2.36 -6.45 1.34
CA LEU A 69 1.15 -6.09 2.08
C LEU A 69 0.13 -7.23 2.08
N THR A 70 -0.03 -7.88 0.94
CA THR A 70 -0.97 -9.00 0.80
C THR A 70 -0.61 -10.16 1.70
N ALA A 71 0.67 -10.34 2.00
CA ALA A 71 1.14 -11.42 2.83
C ALA A 71 0.84 -11.23 4.32
N VAL A 72 0.43 -10.02 4.73
CA VAL A 72 0.08 -9.77 6.13
C VAL A 72 -1.27 -10.41 6.42
N PRO A 73 -1.39 -11.23 7.48
CA PRO A 73 -2.67 -11.85 7.82
C PRO A 73 -3.73 -10.79 8.14
N ASP A 74 -4.99 -11.17 7.96
CA ASP A 74 -6.15 -10.33 8.31
C ASP A 74 -6.15 -9.00 7.57
N THR A 75 -5.61 -8.99 6.36
CA THR A 75 -5.43 -7.78 5.58
C THR A 75 -5.92 -8.04 4.16
N ILE A 76 -6.74 -7.14 3.65
CA ILE A 76 -7.21 -7.18 2.27
C ILE A 76 -6.50 -6.07 1.53
N VAL A 77 -5.92 -6.39 0.38
CA VAL A 77 -5.15 -5.45 -0.41
C VAL A 77 -5.63 -5.48 -1.86
N GLU A 78 -5.93 -4.31 -2.40
CA GLU A 78 -6.26 -4.16 -3.81
C GLU A 78 -5.43 -3.02 -4.36
N SER A 79 -4.94 -3.19 -5.56
CA SER A 79 -4.13 -2.14 -6.16
C SER A 79 -4.51 -1.93 -7.60
N THR A 80 -4.32 -0.70 -8.04
CA THR A 80 -4.50 -0.34 -9.45
C THR A 80 -3.33 0.54 -9.83
N MET A 81 -2.97 0.49 -11.09
CA MET A 81 -1.82 1.20 -11.58
C MET A 81 -2.17 1.82 -12.93
N SER A 82 -1.83 3.10 -13.08
CA SER A 82 -2.03 3.78 -14.34
C SER A 82 -1.17 3.13 -15.43
N PRO A 83 -1.72 2.87 -16.60
CA PRO A 83 -0.90 2.35 -17.70
C PRO A 83 0.01 3.41 -18.30
N VAL A 84 -0.17 4.68 -17.91
CA VAL A 84 0.63 5.76 -18.47
C VAL A 84 1.96 5.84 -17.73
N CYS A 85 3.03 5.85 -18.49
CA CYS A 85 4.37 6.00 -17.91
C CYS A 85 4.67 7.47 -17.72
N LEU A 86 5.20 7.80 -16.56
CA LEU A 86 5.51 9.17 -16.22
C LEU A 86 6.98 9.50 -16.39
N GLY A 87 7.75 8.54 -16.69
CA GLY A 87 9.17 8.77 -16.78
C GLY A 87 9.70 9.16 -18.07
#